data_5b3f63fdc9031718139115e652b1bc87
#
_entry.id   5b3f63fdc9031718139115e652b1bc87
#
_cell.length_a   1.000
_cell.length_b   1.000
_cell.length_c   1.000
_cell.angle_alpha   90.00
_cell.angle_beta   90.00
_cell.angle_gamma   90.00
#
_symmetry.space_group_name_H-M   'P 1'
#
loop_
_entity.id
_entity.type
_entity.pdbx_description
1 polymer ?
#
loop_
_entity_poly.entity_id
_entity_poly.type
_entity_poly.pdbx_seq_one_letter_code
_entity_poly.pdbx_strand_id
1 'polypeptide(L)'
;LVAIKFVYSTFPFLEKDKASSKDLDNLLSLELDKQICSDGSSFENSTGYQRFVTELLVILCIINEETSQKNITYINYLDGLALSLAKVSSPGGYMPHIGDVSLERAYWFETEEDILNINDLIAISCILTNSSILKYYSSSKTPSLFWLLKEKGIKRFNLLELIAPTERLNIYPEGGFGSMRSSLLDDD
;
A
#
# COMPACT_ATOMS: atom_id res chain seq x y z
N LEU A 1 -10.85 -1.56 -13.20
CA LEU A 1 -11.61 -2.28 -12.16
C LEU A 1 -11.78 -1.42 -10.90
N VAL A 2 -10.69 -0.86 -10.33
CA VAL A 2 -10.76 -0.01 -9.12
C VAL A 2 -11.71 1.16 -9.28
N ALA A 3 -11.64 1.90 -10.40
CA ALA A 3 -12.56 3.00 -10.68
C ALA A 3 -14.03 2.56 -10.77
N ILE A 4 -14.30 1.40 -11.34
CA ILE A 4 -15.66 0.82 -11.40
C ILE A 4 -16.14 0.49 -9.98
N LYS A 5 -15.30 -0.12 -9.15
CA LYS A 5 -15.63 -0.41 -7.74
C LYS A 5 -15.92 0.86 -6.97
N PHE A 6 -15.13 1.92 -7.18
CA PHE A 6 -15.36 3.23 -6.59
C PHE A 6 -16.72 3.80 -6.98
N VAL A 7 -17.05 3.79 -8.28
CA VAL A 7 -18.33 4.30 -8.77
C VAL A 7 -19.51 3.55 -8.15
N TYR A 8 -19.49 2.22 -8.13
CA TYR A 8 -20.58 1.42 -7.54
C TYR A 8 -20.71 1.62 -6.03
N SER A 9 -19.59 1.76 -5.32
CA SER A 9 -19.62 2.02 -3.88
C SER A 9 -20.16 3.41 -3.52
N THR A 10 -19.87 4.41 -4.37
CA THR A 10 -20.31 5.80 -4.17
C THR A 10 -21.77 6.01 -4.61
N PHE A 11 -22.18 5.30 -5.65
CA PHE A 11 -23.51 5.42 -6.25
C PHE A 11 -24.22 4.05 -6.32
N PRO A 12 -24.71 3.52 -5.18
CA PRO A 12 -25.30 2.16 -5.11
C PRO A 12 -26.49 1.95 -6.05
N PHE A 13 -27.16 3.04 -6.46
CA PHE A 13 -28.29 2.97 -7.41
C PHE A 13 -27.84 2.63 -8.85
N LEU A 14 -26.55 2.75 -9.16
CA LEU A 14 -25.97 2.32 -10.45
C LEU A 14 -25.69 0.81 -10.48
N GLU A 15 -25.60 0.19 -9.32
CA GLU A 15 -25.44 -1.25 -9.20
C GLU A 15 -26.80 -1.93 -9.43
N LYS A 16 -27.00 -2.44 -10.66
CA LYS A 16 -28.26 -3.10 -11.04
C LYS A 16 -28.45 -4.48 -10.41
N ASP A 17 -27.33 -5.12 -9.99
CA ASP A 17 -27.33 -6.46 -9.41
C ASP A 17 -26.23 -6.63 -8.37
N LYS A 18 -26.57 -7.20 -7.20
CA LYS A 18 -25.59 -7.61 -6.18
C LYS A 18 -24.58 -8.66 -6.70
N ALA A 19 -24.92 -9.40 -7.74
CA ALA A 19 -24.02 -10.30 -8.45
C ALA A 19 -22.85 -9.56 -9.07
N SER A 20 -23.07 -8.38 -9.64
CA SER A 20 -22.08 -7.54 -10.31
C SER A 20 -20.95 -7.08 -9.37
N SER A 21 -21.25 -6.77 -8.11
CA SER A 21 -20.21 -6.40 -7.13
C SER A 21 -19.31 -7.57 -6.75
N LYS A 22 -19.89 -8.76 -6.57
CA LYS A 22 -19.15 -9.98 -6.27
C LYS A 22 -18.29 -10.43 -7.44
N ASP A 23 -18.81 -10.30 -8.67
CA ASP A 23 -18.07 -10.62 -9.88
C ASP A 23 -16.89 -9.66 -10.06
N LEU A 24 -17.06 -8.39 -9.73
CA LEU A 24 -16.00 -7.40 -9.76
C LEU A 24 -14.91 -7.70 -8.71
N ASP A 25 -15.28 -8.11 -7.49
CA ASP A 25 -14.30 -8.53 -6.47
C ASP A 25 -13.54 -9.80 -6.89
N ASN A 26 -14.21 -10.75 -7.54
CA ASN A 26 -13.56 -11.93 -8.10
C ASN A 26 -12.56 -11.55 -9.21
N LEU A 27 -12.95 -10.68 -10.13
CA LEU A 27 -12.08 -10.20 -11.20
C LEU A 27 -10.87 -9.42 -10.64
N LEU A 28 -11.09 -8.56 -9.65
CA LEU A 28 -10.02 -7.84 -8.96
C LEU A 28 -9.04 -8.79 -8.29
N SER A 29 -9.53 -9.80 -7.58
CA SER A 29 -8.67 -10.80 -6.95
C SER A 29 -7.86 -11.58 -7.97
N LEU A 30 -8.45 -12.00 -9.09
CA LEU A 30 -7.74 -12.68 -10.19
C LEU A 30 -6.65 -11.81 -10.83
N GLU A 31 -6.88 -10.51 -10.97
CA GLU A 31 -5.86 -9.59 -11.49
C GLU A 31 -4.74 -9.35 -10.48
N LEU A 32 -5.06 -9.25 -9.19
CA LEU A 32 -4.06 -9.12 -8.13
C LEU A 32 -3.18 -10.38 -8.04
N ASP A 33 -3.76 -11.57 -8.15
CA ASP A 33 -3.02 -12.84 -8.19
C ASP A 33 -2.00 -12.92 -9.33
N LYS A 34 -2.26 -12.23 -10.45
CA LYS A 34 -1.33 -12.17 -11.59
C LYS A 34 -0.23 -11.12 -11.42
N GLN A 35 -0.54 -10.03 -10.72
CA GLN A 35 0.35 -8.86 -10.63
C GLN A 35 1.22 -8.85 -9.38
N ILE A 36 0.87 -9.63 -8.36
CA ILE A 36 1.56 -9.63 -7.08
C ILE A 36 2.14 -11.01 -6.84
N CYS A 37 3.46 -11.06 -6.68
CA CYS A 37 4.20 -12.26 -6.38
C CYS A 37 3.98 -12.69 -4.92
N SER A 38 4.23 -13.97 -4.62
CA SER A 38 4.02 -14.52 -3.27
C SER A 38 4.96 -13.91 -2.22
N ASP A 39 6.09 -13.36 -2.66
CA ASP A 39 7.05 -12.65 -1.81
C ASP A 39 6.70 -11.17 -1.58
N GLY A 40 5.57 -10.69 -2.10
CA GLY A 40 5.09 -9.32 -1.97
C GLY A 40 5.70 -8.34 -2.98
N SER A 41 6.50 -8.80 -3.93
CA SER A 41 6.98 -7.98 -5.04
C SER A 41 5.94 -7.86 -6.15
N SER A 42 6.12 -6.89 -7.05
CA SER A 42 5.31 -6.76 -8.26
C SER A 42 5.88 -7.62 -9.39
N PHE A 43 5.01 -8.29 -10.13
CA PHE A 43 5.36 -9.02 -11.35
C PHE A 43 6.12 -8.15 -12.38
N GLU A 44 5.85 -6.86 -12.43
CA GLU A 44 6.49 -5.94 -13.38
C GLU A 44 7.93 -5.58 -12.99
N ASN A 45 8.42 -6.04 -11.83
CA ASN A 45 9.77 -5.76 -11.33
C ASN A 45 10.14 -4.26 -11.37
N SER A 46 9.16 -3.41 -11.12
CA SER A 46 9.28 -1.96 -11.09
C SER A 46 8.74 -1.42 -9.76
N THR A 47 9.59 -0.69 -9.04
CA THR A 47 9.16 -0.04 -7.79
C THR A 47 8.15 1.07 -8.03
N GLY A 48 8.22 1.75 -9.18
CA GLY A 48 7.25 2.78 -9.58
C GLY A 48 5.85 2.19 -9.78
N TYR A 49 5.73 1.14 -10.57
CA TYR A 49 4.44 0.45 -10.79
C TYR A 49 3.96 -0.25 -9.52
N GLN A 50 4.86 -0.85 -8.75
CA GLN A 50 4.48 -1.44 -7.46
C GLN A 50 3.86 -0.39 -6.52
N ARG A 51 4.44 0.80 -6.42
CA ARG A 51 3.86 1.91 -5.67
C ARG A 51 2.47 2.26 -6.18
N PHE A 52 2.29 2.43 -7.48
CA PHE A 52 1.00 2.76 -8.09
C PHE A 52 -0.08 1.72 -7.78
N VAL A 53 0.24 0.43 -7.91
CA VAL A 53 -0.68 -0.67 -7.55
C VAL A 53 -1.00 -0.66 -6.06
N THR A 54 -0.01 -0.38 -5.21
CA THR A 54 -0.22 -0.26 -3.75
C THR A 54 -1.17 0.90 -3.43
N GLU A 55 -1.03 2.04 -4.09
CA GLU A 55 -1.94 3.19 -3.95
C GLU A 55 -3.38 2.85 -4.39
N LEU A 56 -3.54 2.10 -5.46
CA LEU A 56 -4.86 1.61 -5.89
C LEU A 56 -5.49 0.67 -4.86
N LEU A 57 -4.70 -0.20 -4.24
CA LEU A 57 -5.17 -1.07 -3.15
C LEU A 57 -5.54 -0.28 -1.90
N VAL A 58 -4.80 0.79 -1.57
CA VAL A 58 -5.19 1.72 -0.50
C VAL A 58 -6.60 2.26 -0.75
N ILE A 59 -6.88 2.75 -1.96
CA ILE A 59 -8.22 3.24 -2.33
C ILE A 59 -9.27 2.15 -2.16
N LEU A 60 -9.01 0.94 -2.64
CA LEU A 60 -9.94 -0.20 -2.49
C LEU A 60 -10.21 -0.54 -1.02
N CYS A 61 -9.18 -0.58 -0.18
CA CYS A 61 -9.32 -0.86 1.24
C CYS A 61 -10.13 0.23 1.96
N ILE A 62 -9.93 1.51 1.61
CA ILE A 62 -10.71 2.63 2.15
C ILE A 62 -12.19 2.49 1.76
N ILE A 63 -12.48 2.23 0.49
CA ILE A 63 -13.85 2.02 -0.01
C ILE A 63 -14.53 0.88 0.76
N ASN A 64 -13.82 -0.23 0.93
CA ASN A 64 -14.35 -1.40 1.63
C ASN A 64 -14.56 -1.12 3.13
N GLU A 65 -13.70 -0.33 3.78
CA GLU A 65 -13.90 0.07 5.18
C GLU A 65 -15.14 0.98 5.33
N GLU A 66 -15.33 1.94 4.44
CA GLU A 66 -16.49 2.85 4.46
C GLU A 66 -17.81 2.13 4.13
N THR A 67 -17.79 1.09 3.31
CA THR A 67 -18.97 0.30 2.95
C THR A 67 -19.18 -0.91 3.86
N SER A 68 -18.38 -1.07 4.92
CA SER A 68 -18.39 -2.22 5.83
C SER A 68 -18.22 -3.58 5.14
N GLN A 69 -17.59 -3.59 3.98
CA GLN A 69 -17.30 -4.79 3.16
C GLN A 69 -15.83 -5.17 3.29
N LYS A 70 -15.35 -5.44 4.51
CA LYS A 70 -13.94 -5.84 4.67
C LYS A 70 -13.58 -7.02 3.78
N ASN A 71 -12.62 -6.83 2.89
CA ASN A 71 -12.05 -7.88 2.08
C ASN A 71 -10.62 -8.18 2.56
N ILE A 72 -10.45 -9.30 3.24
CA ILE A 72 -9.16 -9.72 3.80
C ILE A 72 -8.10 -9.95 2.72
N THR A 73 -8.51 -10.36 1.52
CA THR A 73 -7.62 -10.58 0.39
C THR A 73 -6.91 -9.29 -0.01
N TYR A 74 -7.65 -8.17 -0.12
CA TYR A 74 -7.05 -6.87 -0.44
C TYR A 74 -6.12 -6.37 0.66
N ILE A 75 -6.46 -6.62 1.92
CA ILE A 75 -5.62 -6.27 3.07
C ILE A 75 -4.30 -7.04 3.03
N ASN A 76 -4.33 -8.33 2.73
CA ASN A 76 -3.13 -9.17 2.64
C ASN A 76 -2.21 -8.73 1.49
N TYR A 77 -2.76 -8.43 0.31
CA TYR A 77 -1.96 -7.91 -0.81
C TYR A 77 -1.38 -6.53 -0.50
N LEU A 78 -2.18 -5.65 0.13
CA LEU A 78 -1.70 -4.33 0.55
C LEU A 78 -0.53 -4.45 1.54
N ASP A 79 -0.63 -5.34 2.53
CA ASP A 79 0.44 -5.54 3.51
C ASP A 79 1.72 -6.05 2.85
N GLY A 80 1.63 -7.06 1.98
CA GLY A 80 2.78 -7.62 1.25
C GLY A 80 3.49 -6.58 0.37
N LEU A 81 2.75 -5.87 -0.48
CA LEU A 81 3.30 -4.84 -1.37
C LEU A 81 3.91 -3.66 -0.58
N ALA A 82 3.20 -3.16 0.44
CA ALA A 82 3.69 -2.05 1.24
C ALA A 82 4.95 -2.45 2.03
N LEU A 83 4.98 -3.68 2.57
CA LEU A 83 6.13 -4.16 3.34
C LEU A 83 7.36 -4.36 2.45
N SER A 84 7.21 -4.91 1.25
CA SER A 84 8.32 -5.07 0.31
C SER A 84 8.88 -3.71 -0.13
N LEU A 85 8.03 -2.74 -0.48
CA LEU A 85 8.44 -1.37 -0.78
C LEU A 85 9.18 -0.71 0.40
N ALA A 86 8.64 -0.82 1.60
CA ALA A 86 9.24 -0.25 2.81
C ALA A 86 10.62 -0.85 3.08
N LYS A 87 10.79 -2.14 2.91
CA LYS A 87 12.04 -2.85 3.15
C LYS A 87 13.13 -2.55 2.12
N VAL A 88 12.77 -2.19 0.88
CA VAL A 88 13.76 -1.80 -0.15
C VAL A 88 14.06 -0.31 -0.15
N SER A 89 13.21 0.52 0.42
CA SER A 89 13.41 1.96 0.51
C SER A 89 14.50 2.32 1.52
N SER A 90 15.11 3.48 1.34
CA SER A 90 16.07 4.03 2.32
C SER A 90 15.40 4.30 3.67
N PRO A 91 16.15 4.48 4.76
CA PRO A 91 15.59 4.85 6.07
C PRO A 91 14.71 6.11 6.01
N GLY A 92 15.04 7.09 5.17
CA GLY A 92 14.21 8.28 4.93
C GLY A 92 12.95 8.06 4.12
N GLY A 93 12.62 6.80 3.77
CA GLY A 93 11.41 6.45 3.01
C GLY A 93 11.51 6.70 1.51
N TYR A 94 12.70 6.94 0.99
CA TYR A 94 12.91 7.12 -0.46
C TYR A 94 13.04 5.78 -1.17
N MET A 95 12.15 5.56 -2.09
CA MET A 95 12.08 4.36 -2.91
C MET A 95 13.23 4.36 -3.95
N PRO A 96 13.99 3.24 -4.11
CA PRO A 96 14.96 3.13 -5.18
C PRO A 96 14.26 3.03 -6.53
N HIS A 97 14.96 3.46 -7.58
CA HIS A 97 14.52 3.23 -8.96
C HIS A 97 14.96 1.84 -9.40
N ILE A 98 14.04 0.87 -9.33
CA ILE A 98 14.24 -0.49 -9.87
C ILE A 98 13.24 -0.67 -11.01
N GLY A 99 13.74 -1.14 -12.15
CA GLY A 99 12.92 -1.37 -13.34
C GLY A 99 12.51 -0.09 -14.04
N ASP A 100 11.38 -0.13 -14.74
CA ASP A 100 10.81 1.02 -15.42
C ASP A 100 10.22 2.01 -14.42
N VAL A 101 10.55 3.29 -14.58
CA VAL A 101 10.14 4.31 -13.59
C VAL A 101 8.86 4.97 -14.01
N SER A 102 7.77 4.58 -13.38
CA SER A 102 6.51 5.32 -13.45
C SER A 102 6.46 6.37 -12.34
N LEU A 103 6.17 7.61 -12.72
CA LEU A 103 5.90 8.71 -11.78
C LEU A 103 4.39 8.87 -11.52
N GLU A 104 3.57 8.00 -12.07
CA GLU A 104 2.12 8.01 -11.92
C GLU A 104 1.73 7.74 -10.47
N ARG A 105 0.70 8.45 -10.02
CA ARG A 105 0.13 8.36 -8.68
C ARG A 105 -1.38 8.14 -8.79
N ALA A 106 -1.91 7.28 -7.93
CA ALA A 106 -3.36 7.10 -7.83
C ALA A 106 -4.03 8.23 -7.03
N TYR A 107 -3.28 8.87 -6.15
CA TYR A 107 -3.67 10.09 -5.42
C TYR A 107 -2.45 10.97 -5.16
N TRP A 108 -2.68 12.27 -4.97
CA TRP A 108 -1.62 13.24 -4.75
C TRP A 108 -2.06 14.30 -3.75
N PHE A 109 -1.39 14.39 -2.62
CA PHE A 109 -1.64 15.38 -1.58
C PHE A 109 -0.38 16.14 -1.17
N GLU A 110 0.74 15.91 -1.86
CA GLU A 110 2.05 16.49 -1.55
C GLU A 110 2.62 17.31 -2.70
N THR A 111 3.69 18.05 -2.40
CA THR A 111 4.43 18.83 -3.40
C THR A 111 5.31 17.94 -4.27
N GLU A 112 5.63 18.38 -5.47
CA GLU A 112 6.40 17.62 -6.47
C GLU A 112 7.82 17.21 -6.02
N GLU A 113 8.35 17.83 -4.96
CA GLU A 113 9.72 17.62 -4.50
C GLU A 113 9.97 16.22 -3.93
N ASP A 114 8.94 15.51 -3.50
CA ASP A 114 9.06 14.21 -2.79
C ASP A 114 8.42 13.04 -3.54
N ILE A 115 8.46 13.06 -4.88
CA ILE A 115 7.79 12.03 -5.70
C ILE A 115 8.24 10.60 -5.42
N LEU A 116 9.46 10.40 -4.93
CA LEU A 116 10.03 9.10 -4.58
C LEU A 116 9.83 8.74 -3.11
N ASN A 117 9.39 9.66 -2.30
CA ASN A 117 9.11 9.40 -0.89
C ASN A 117 7.79 8.64 -0.76
N ILE A 118 7.81 7.52 -0.05
CA ILE A 118 6.65 6.64 0.15
C ILE A 118 6.17 6.61 1.60
N ASN A 119 6.68 7.48 2.47
CA ASN A 119 6.31 7.49 3.88
C ASN A 119 4.80 7.58 4.09
N ASP A 120 4.11 8.39 3.31
CA ASP A 120 2.65 8.52 3.32
C ASP A 120 1.95 7.21 3.00
N LEU A 121 2.36 6.58 1.90
CA LEU A 121 1.80 5.32 1.46
C LEU A 121 1.98 4.24 2.53
N ILE A 122 3.16 4.18 3.14
CA ILE A 122 3.45 3.22 4.21
C ILE A 122 2.63 3.52 5.47
N ALA A 123 2.48 4.81 5.86
CA ALA A 123 1.68 5.19 7.02
C ALA A 123 0.19 4.83 6.85
N ILE A 124 -0.38 5.07 5.66
CA ILE A 124 -1.76 4.72 5.35
C ILE A 124 -1.94 3.21 5.32
N SER A 125 -1.03 2.49 4.65
CA SER A 125 -1.05 1.03 4.57
C SER A 125 -0.96 0.39 5.96
N CYS A 126 -0.08 0.89 6.81
CA CYS A 126 0.06 0.49 8.22
C CYS A 126 -1.29 0.50 8.96
N ILE A 127 -2.10 1.54 8.76
CA ILE A 127 -3.41 1.67 9.41
C ILE A 127 -4.45 0.73 8.81
N LEU A 128 -4.47 0.59 7.49
CA LEU A 128 -5.45 -0.24 6.80
C LEU A 128 -5.22 -1.73 7.05
N THR A 129 -3.95 -2.14 7.15
CA THR A 129 -3.56 -3.53 7.41
C THR A 129 -3.39 -3.84 8.91
N ASN A 130 -3.37 -2.81 9.76
CA ASN A 130 -3.06 -2.92 11.18
C ASN A 130 -1.67 -3.55 11.44
N SER A 131 -0.69 -3.18 10.62
CA SER A 131 0.65 -3.77 10.62
C SER A 131 1.63 -2.96 11.48
N SER A 132 2.02 -3.52 12.61
CA SER A 132 2.98 -2.93 13.54
C SER A 132 4.39 -2.80 12.94
N ILE A 133 4.74 -3.66 11.99
CA ILE A 133 6.03 -3.61 11.30
C ILE A 133 6.05 -2.44 10.30
N LEU A 134 4.96 -2.23 9.55
CA LEU A 134 4.87 -1.08 8.65
C LEU A 134 4.96 0.24 9.41
N LYS A 135 4.50 0.28 10.66
CA LYS A 135 4.63 1.47 11.50
C LYS A 135 6.09 1.86 11.75
N TYR A 136 7.00 0.90 11.86
CA TYR A 136 8.43 1.16 12.00
C TYR A 136 9.00 1.90 10.79
N TYR A 137 8.54 1.54 9.59
CA TYR A 137 9.02 2.12 8.33
C TYR A 137 8.34 3.44 7.96
N SER A 138 7.30 3.86 8.70
CA SER A 138 6.54 5.06 8.41
C SER A 138 6.91 6.19 9.36
N SER A 139 7.19 7.37 8.82
CA SER A 139 7.22 8.58 9.63
C SER A 139 5.79 8.98 10.02
N SER A 140 5.62 9.53 11.21
CA SER A 140 4.30 9.90 11.71
C SER A 140 3.71 11.12 10.99
N LYS A 141 2.39 11.16 10.80
CA LYS A 141 1.59 12.35 10.52
C LYS A 141 1.85 13.02 9.17
N THR A 142 1.52 12.32 8.14
CA THR A 142 1.53 12.86 6.79
C THR A 142 0.20 13.52 6.43
N PRO A 143 0.17 14.53 5.57
CA PRO A 143 -1.06 15.14 5.07
C PRO A 143 -2.03 14.12 4.48
N SER A 144 -1.53 13.17 3.70
CA SER A 144 -2.33 12.14 3.05
C SER A 144 -3.06 11.24 4.05
N LEU A 145 -2.43 10.92 5.20
CA LEU A 145 -3.08 10.17 6.28
C LEU A 145 -4.34 10.89 6.78
N PHE A 146 -4.24 12.21 6.98
CA PHE A 146 -5.39 13.01 7.41
C PHE A 146 -6.47 13.10 6.33
N TRP A 147 -6.09 13.39 5.10
CA TRP A 147 -7.05 13.55 4.00
C TRP A 147 -7.80 12.27 3.68
N LEU A 148 -7.11 11.13 3.67
CA LEU A 148 -7.73 9.85 3.33
C LEU A 148 -8.43 9.17 4.51
N LEU A 149 -7.84 9.20 5.72
CA LEU A 149 -8.36 8.47 6.87
C LEU A 149 -8.89 9.36 8.00
N LYS A 150 -8.84 10.68 7.83
CA LYS A 150 -9.35 11.69 8.76
C LYS A 150 -8.72 11.53 10.16
N GLU A 151 -9.31 12.17 11.16
CA GLU A 151 -8.88 12.07 12.55
C GLU A 151 -8.85 10.62 13.08
N LYS A 152 -9.75 9.78 12.59
CA LYS A 152 -9.82 8.35 12.96
C LYS A 152 -8.53 7.62 12.57
N GLY A 153 -7.97 7.91 11.40
CA GLY A 153 -6.71 7.33 10.95
C GLY A 153 -5.54 7.74 11.84
N ILE A 154 -5.45 9.03 12.19
CA ILE A 154 -4.41 9.54 13.10
C ILE A 154 -4.50 8.87 14.48
N LYS A 155 -5.69 8.73 15.03
CA LYS A 155 -5.90 8.03 16.30
C LYS A 155 -5.45 6.58 16.23
N ARG A 156 -5.83 5.86 15.16
CA ARG A 156 -5.41 4.46 14.95
C ARG A 156 -3.90 4.35 14.84
N PHE A 157 -3.25 5.24 14.06
CA PHE A 157 -1.80 5.27 13.94
C PHE A 157 -1.09 5.45 15.29
N ASN A 158 -1.57 6.35 16.13
CA ASN A 158 -0.98 6.59 17.45
C ASN A 158 -1.14 5.40 18.39
N LEU A 159 -2.26 4.68 18.32
CA LEU A 159 -2.56 3.52 19.17
C LEU A 159 -1.87 2.23 18.72
N LEU A 160 -1.52 2.12 17.45
CA LEU A 160 -0.84 0.93 16.94
C LEU A 160 0.55 0.81 17.57
N GLU A 161 0.90 -0.39 18.02
CA GLU A 161 2.23 -0.70 18.53
C GLU A 161 3.28 -0.57 17.41
N LEU A 162 4.50 -0.16 17.76
CA LEU A 162 5.63 -0.17 16.84
C LEU A 162 6.47 -1.41 17.10
N ILE A 163 6.67 -2.22 16.06
CA ILE A 163 7.53 -3.41 16.12
C ILE A 163 8.67 -3.22 15.13
N ALA A 164 9.89 -3.14 15.64
CA ALA A 164 11.08 -3.08 14.81
C ALA A 164 11.31 -4.44 14.11
N PRO A 165 11.71 -4.44 12.81
CA PRO A 165 12.09 -5.67 12.13
C PRO A 165 13.35 -6.25 12.76
N THR A 166 13.51 -7.56 12.69
CA THR A 166 14.69 -8.29 13.18
C THR A 166 15.68 -8.62 12.06
N GLU A 167 15.21 -8.62 10.82
CA GLU A 167 15.99 -9.02 9.65
C GLU A 167 16.59 -7.80 8.94
N ARG A 168 17.89 -7.87 8.68
CA ARG A 168 18.63 -6.87 7.90
C ARG A 168 18.72 -7.20 6.43
N LEU A 169 18.55 -8.48 6.06
CA LEU A 169 18.56 -8.98 4.70
C LEU A 169 17.16 -9.39 4.30
N ASN A 170 16.67 -8.83 3.22
CA ASN A 170 15.38 -9.21 2.63
C ASN A 170 15.63 -9.62 1.18
N ILE A 171 15.14 -10.79 0.80
CA ILE A 171 15.32 -11.34 -0.55
C ILE A 171 13.93 -11.56 -1.14
N TYR A 172 13.75 -11.11 -2.36
CA TYR A 172 12.53 -11.23 -3.16
C TYR A 172 12.85 -12.07 -4.41
N PRO A 173 12.81 -13.41 -4.30
CA PRO A 173 13.24 -14.30 -5.38
C PRO A 173 12.41 -14.16 -6.64
N GLU A 174 11.09 -13.91 -6.48
CA GLU A 174 10.17 -13.74 -7.61
C GLU A 174 10.34 -12.35 -8.25
N GLY A 175 10.59 -11.32 -7.44
CA GLY A 175 10.91 -9.98 -7.90
C GLY A 175 12.34 -9.81 -8.42
N GLY A 176 13.22 -10.79 -8.21
CA GLY A 176 14.58 -10.77 -8.71
C GLY A 176 15.51 -9.74 -8.04
N PHE A 177 15.19 -9.29 -6.83
CA PHE A 177 16.00 -8.31 -6.10
C PHE A 177 16.08 -8.64 -4.60
N GLY A 178 16.90 -7.89 -3.89
CA GLY A 178 17.02 -7.96 -2.45
C GLY A 178 17.50 -6.65 -1.87
N SER A 179 17.30 -6.46 -0.57
CA SER A 179 17.82 -5.31 0.17
C SER A 179 18.58 -5.75 1.40
N MET A 180 19.63 -5.03 1.73
CA MET A 180 20.42 -5.24 2.94
C MET A 180 20.64 -3.90 3.63
N ARG A 181 20.39 -3.85 4.94
CA ARG A 181 20.59 -2.66 5.78
C ARG A 181 21.80 -2.88 6.71
N SER A 182 22.67 -1.90 6.81
CA SER A 182 23.79 -1.90 7.78
C SER A 182 23.29 -1.81 9.22
N SER A 183 22.24 -1.01 9.44
CA SER A 183 21.53 -0.86 10.72
C SER A 183 20.02 -0.98 10.53
N LEU A 184 19.33 -1.38 11.59
CA LEU A 184 17.85 -1.31 11.70
C LEU A 184 17.43 -0.08 12.50
N LEU A 185 18.39 0.63 13.11
CA LEU A 185 18.16 1.91 13.74
C LEU A 185 18.34 3.00 12.67
N ASP A 186 17.47 3.99 12.68
CA ASP A 186 17.71 5.23 11.94
C ASP A 186 18.95 5.86 12.57
N ASP A 187 20.09 5.67 11.92
CA ASP A 187 21.27 6.45 12.25
C ASP A 187 20.99 7.86 11.71
N ASP A 188 20.94 8.82 12.61
CA ASP A 188 20.82 10.27 12.37
C ASP A 188 21.86 10.78 11.36
#